data_977ee933c2c133648ca7813b6b6e86bf
#
_entry.id   977ee933c2c133648ca7813b6b6e86bf
#
_cell.length_a   1.000
_cell.length_b   1.000
_cell.length_c   1.000
_cell.angle_alpha   90.00
_cell.angle_beta   90.00
_cell.angle_gamma   90.00
#
_symmetry.space_group_name_H-M   'P 1'
#
loop_
_entity.id
_entity.type
_entity.pdbx_description
1 polymer ?
#
loop_
_entity_poly.entity_id
_entity_poly.type
_entity_poly.pdbx_seq_one_letter_code
_entity_poly.pdbx_strand_id
1 'polypeptide(L)' 'MDNYESPSQWCKRMQYEAKTGEEAMAYYELSQIWMEREGKE' A
#
# COMPACT_ATOMS: atom_id res chain seq x y z
N MET A 1 -3.67 -20.12 10.52
CA MET A 1 -2.94 -19.52 9.57
C MET A 1 -3.36 -18.12 9.29
N ASP A 2 -2.50 -17.26 9.47
CA ASP A 2 -2.83 -15.89 9.37
C ASP A 2 -2.36 -15.33 8.11
N ASN A 3 -3.27 -14.95 7.29
CA ASN A 3 -2.92 -14.29 6.08
C ASN A 3 -3.22 -12.82 6.20
N TYR A 4 -2.98 -12.30 7.39
CA TYR A 4 -3.26 -10.89 7.59
C TYR A 4 -2.36 -10.05 6.71
N GLU A 5 -2.94 -9.11 6.02
CA GLU A 5 -2.21 -8.20 5.17
C GLU A 5 -2.42 -6.79 5.68
N SER A 6 -1.35 -6.15 6.10
CA SER A 6 -1.48 -4.79 6.61
C SER A 6 -1.89 -3.84 5.49
N PRO A 7 -2.44 -2.67 5.83
CA PRO A 7 -2.83 -1.73 4.79
C PRO A 7 -1.67 -1.33 3.88
N SER A 8 -0.48 -1.16 4.43
CA SER A 8 0.65 -0.78 3.59
C SER A 8 1.01 -1.91 2.63
N GLN A 9 0.92 -3.16 3.09
CA GLN A 9 1.20 -4.29 2.20
C GLN A 9 0.13 -4.39 1.11
N TRP A 10 -1.11 -4.16 1.48
CA TRP A 10 -2.18 -4.19 0.51
C TRP A 10 -1.95 -3.13 -0.56
N CYS A 11 -1.54 -1.93 -0.15
CA CYS A 11 -1.30 -0.86 -1.09
C CYS A 11 -0.16 -1.22 -2.04
N LYS A 12 0.88 -1.87 -1.52
CA LYS A 12 1.97 -2.28 -2.38
C LYS A 12 1.52 -3.28 -3.41
N ARG A 13 0.69 -4.22 -2.99
CA ARG A 13 0.18 -5.21 -3.93
C ARG A 13 -0.67 -4.54 -5.00
N MET A 14 -1.54 -3.61 -4.60
CA MET A 14 -2.37 -2.91 -5.56
C MET A 14 -1.52 -2.07 -6.50
N GLN A 15 -0.45 -1.49 -5.99
CA GLN A 15 0.44 -0.72 -6.84
C GLN A 15 1.06 -1.62 -7.91
N TYR A 16 1.42 -2.81 -7.52
CA TYR A 16 2.01 -3.77 -8.45
C TYR A 16 1.00 -4.19 -9.52
N GLU A 17 -0.26 -4.31 -9.12
CA GLU A 17 -1.30 -4.74 -10.04
C GLU A 17 -1.96 -3.58 -10.77
N ALA A 18 -1.55 -2.36 -10.48
CA ALA A 18 -2.16 -1.21 -11.12
C ALA A 18 -2.01 -1.30 -12.64
N LYS A 19 -3.03 -0.85 -13.34
CA LYS A 19 -3.03 -0.93 -14.78
C LYS A 19 -2.38 0.26 -15.43
N THR A 20 -2.32 1.38 -14.74
CA THR A 20 -1.72 2.60 -15.28
C THR A 20 -0.74 3.17 -14.29
N GLY A 21 0.13 4.04 -14.79
CA GLY A 21 1.06 4.70 -13.91
C GLY A 21 0.38 5.59 -12.90
N GLU A 22 -0.73 6.20 -13.29
CA GLU A 22 -1.46 7.06 -12.37
C GLU A 22 -2.02 6.25 -11.21
N GLU A 23 -2.55 5.07 -11.51
CA GLU A 23 -3.06 4.23 -10.45
C GLU A 23 -1.93 3.77 -9.54
N ALA A 24 -0.80 3.42 -10.13
CA ALA A 24 0.34 2.99 -9.34
C ALA A 24 0.81 4.11 -8.42
N MET A 25 0.82 5.33 -8.93
CA MET A 25 1.22 6.47 -8.10
C MET A 25 0.25 6.71 -6.98
N ALA A 26 -1.04 6.56 -7.25
CA ALA A 26 -2.04 6.75 -6.21
C ALA A 26 -1.83 5.76 -5.08
N TYR A 27 -1.61 4.50 -5.43
CA TYR A 27 -1.39 3.49 -4.40
C TYR A 27 -0.06 3.70 -3.70
N TYR A 28 0.93 4.18 -4.42
CA TYR A 28 2.22 4.47 -3.81
C TYR A 28 2.07 5.53 -2.73
N GLU A 29 1.38 6.62 -3.04
CA GLU A 29 1.19 7.67 -2.05
C GLU A 29 0.39 7.16 -0.87
N LEU A 30 -0.62 6.35 -1.15
CA LEU A 30 -1.42 5.79 -0.07
C LEU A 30 -0.57 4.88 0.81
N SER A 31 0.32 4.11 0.20
CA SER A 31 1.17 3.22 0.98
C SER A 31 2.10 4.02 1.88
N GLN A 32 2.58 5.17 1.41
CA GLN A 32 3.43 6.01 2.24
C GLN A 32 2.68 6.49 3.47
N ILE A 33 1.42 6.89 3.28
CA ILE A 33 0.61 7.34 4.40
C ILE A 33 0.43 6.21 5.41
N TRP A 34 0.12 5.01 4.93
CA TRP A 34 -0.09 3.88 5.82
C TRP A 34 1.18 3.49 6.54
N MET A 35 2.31 3.50 5.84
CA MET A 35 3.56 3.15 6.48
C MET A 35 3.92 4.15 7.57
N GLU A 36 3.63 5.41 7.33
CA GLU A 36 3.91 6.41 8.34
C GLU A 36 3.03 6.19 9.56
N ARG A 37 1.77 5.84 9.34
CA ARG A 37 0.88 5.58 10.46
C ARG A 37 1.28 4.33 11.22
N GLU A 38 1.66 3.29 10.49
CA GLU A 38 2.01 2.04 11.12
C GLU A 38 3.32 2.15 11.89
N GLY A 39 4.22 2.97 11.42
CA GLY A 39 5.49 3.13 12.09
C GLY A 39 5.43 4.06 13.28
N LYS A 40 4.29 4.70 13.51
CA LYS A 40 4.20 5.62 14.59
C LYS A 40 3.84 4.93 15.86
N GLU A 41 4.52 5.23 16.91
CA GLU A 41 4.23 4.57 18.19
C GLU A 41 3.35 5.40 19.05
#